data_535300333d34a7efd7214507b65434d5
#
_entry.id   535300333d34a7efd7214507b65434d5
#
_cell.length_a   1.000
_cell.length_b   1.000
_cell.length_c   1.000
_cell.angle_alpha   90.00
_cell.angle_beta   90.00
_cell.angle_gamma   90.00
#
_symmetry.space_group_name_H-M   'P 1'
#
loop_
_entity.id
_entity.type
_entity.pdbx_description
1 polymer ?
#
loop_
_entity_poly.entity_id
_entity_poly.type
_entity_poly.pdbx_seq_one_letter_code
_entity_poly.pdbx_strand_id
1 'polypeptide(L)'
;MAKLRLRKITTMKADLHIHTTKSDGSKTPIEVVHWAKNKGLDVMAITDHDSVDGLDEGRKEAEKLGIKFVDGIELSTFSTCEIHVLGYNIDYKNPDFVQELRAVKDMRKDRNKRIAQKLQTLGIDIDIDFDSDGVGRMNMARAMVKAGYCKDTSEAFDKYLGVGAKAYCECRRLTPVEAVKLIKKYGGFASVAHPKKYLLDKRLELLLGGLKQFGLDGIEINYPSHTEQDKIAFGKLAEKYRLLPTGGSDYHGDEDKNFVYDLDPRTAKRLIK
;
A
#
# COMPACT_ATOMS: atom_id res chain seq x y z
N MET A 1 5.43 -8.63 50.97
CA MET A 1 4.55 -8.28 49.85
C MET A 1 5.35 -7.72 48.72
N ALA A 2 5.66 -8.53 47.69
CA ALA A 2 6.39 -8.09 46.53
C ALA A 2 5.46 -7.31 45.59
N LYS A 3 5.67 -6.01 45.43
CA LYS A 3 4.98 -5.20 44.42
C LYS A 3 5.43 -5.68 43.04
N LEU A 4 4.56 -6.41 42.33
CA LEU A 4 4.72 -6.63 40.89
C LEU A 4 4.73 -5.25 40.22
N ARG A 5 5.90 -4.79 39.79
CA ARG A 5 5.99 -3.67 38.83
C ARG A 5 5.46 -4.18 37.49
N LEU A 6 4.21 -3.87 37.20
CA LEU A 6 3.70 -3.93 35.81
C LEU A 6 4.65 -3.09 34.94
N ARG A 7 5.48 -3.76 34.15
CA ARG A 7 6.20 -3.07 33.07
C ARG A 7 5.15 -2.45 32.17
N LYS A 8 5.07 -1.13 32.13
CA LYS A 8 4.33 -0.41 31.09
C LYS A 8 4.84 -0.96 29.76
N ILE A 9 4.02 -1.72 29.06
CA ILE A 9 4.30 -2.08 27.66
C ILE A 9 4.20 -0.75 26.92
N THR A 10 5.33 -0.16 26.59
CA THR A 10 5.37 1.05 25.77
C THR A 10 4.97 0.59 24.37
N THR A 11 3.76 0.92 23.94
CA THR A 11 3.30 0.65 22.59
C THR A 11 4.07 1.55 21.63
N MET A 12 4.54 1.00 20.49
CA MET A 12 5.21 1.78 19.45
C MET A 12 4.16 2.41 18.54
N LYS A 13 4.31 3.71 18.29
CA LYS A 13 3.50 4.44 17.32
C LYS A 13 3.97 4.10 15.92
N ALA A 14 3.06 3.66 15.06
CA ALA A 14 3.42 3.17 13.74
C ALA A 14 2.53 3.71 12.63
N ASP A 15 3.11 3.72 11.43
CA ASP A 15 2.43 3.80 10.15
C ASP A 15 3.16 2.89 9.16
N LEU A 16 2.51 1.80 8.76
CA LEU A 16 3.12 0.77 7.91
C LEU A 16 2.59 0.82 6.46
N HIS A 17 1.93 1.93 6.05
CA HIS A 17 1.36 2.06 4.72
C HIS A 17 1.48 3.51 4.23
N ILE A 18 2.58 3.81 3.55
CA ILE A 18 2.93 5.16 3.13
C ILE A 18 3.50 5.13 1.70
N HIS A 19 3.06 6.07 0.85
CA HIS A 19 3.50 6.22 -0.53
C HIS A 19 4.39 7.44 -0.73
N THR A 20 5.28 7.34 -1.72
CA THR A 20 6.22 8.40 -2.08
C THR A 20 6.16 8.73 -3.58
N THR A 21 6.99 9.66 -4.04
CA THR A 21 7.16 9.96 -5.47
C THR A 21 7.75 8.79 -6.27
N LYS A 22 8.10 7.68 -5.62
CA LYS A 22 8.52 6.45 -6.33
C LYS A 22 7.33 5.61 -6.80
N SER A 23 6.11 6.03 -6.44
CA SER A 23 4.86 5.57 -7.01
C SER A 23 3.92 6.75 -7.27
N ASP A 24 2.87 6.90 -6.52
CA ASP A 24 1.85 7.93 -6.71
C ASP A 24 1.67 8.89 -5.52
N GLY A 25 2.59 8.87 -4.58
CA GLY A 25 2.72 9.92 -3.58
C GLY A 25 3.27 11.23 -4.15
N SER A 26 3.02 12.34 -3.46
CA SER A 26 3.49 13.68 -3.85
C SER A 26 4.76 14.12 -3.11
N LYS A 27 5.24 13.32 -2.13
CA LYS A 27 6.43 13.59 -1.33
C LYS A 27 7.54 12.58 -1.63
N THR A 28 8.78 13.08 -1.63
CA THR A 28 9.96 12.21 -1.75
C THR A 28 10.10 11.27 -0.55
N PRO A 29 10.87 10.16 -0.66
CA PRO A 29 11.15 9.29 0.49
C PRO A 29 11.70 10.04 1.70
N ILE A 30 12.60 11.02 1.50
CA ILE A 30 13.15 11.86 2.57
C ILE A 30 12.05 12.69 3.24
N GLU A 31 11.23 13.41 2.45
CA GLU A 31 10.15 14.25 3.00
C GLU A 31 9.13 13.44 3.79
N VAL A 32 8.83 12.21 3.35
CA VAL A 32 7.93 11.30 4.06
C VAL A 32 8.52 10.86 5.40
N VAL A 33 9.82 10.60 5.47
CA VAL A 33 10.49 10.26 6.75
C VAL A 33 10.45 11.45 7.71
N HIS A 34 10.69 12.68 7.24
CA HIS A 34 10.56 13.88 8.06
C HIS A 34 9.11 14.09 8.53
N TRP A 35 8.13 13.85 7.66
CA TRP A 35 6.73 13.88 8.04
C TRP A 35 6.44 12.85 9.16
N ALA A 36 6.90 11.62 9.02
CA ALA A 36 6.76 10.56 10.02
C ALA A 36 7.37 10.96 11.38
N LYS A 37 8.55 11.60 11.35
CA LYS A 37 9.21 12.13 12.55
C LYS A 37 8.35 13.20 13.24
N ASN A 38 7.80 14.11 12.47
CA ASN A 38 6.95 15.19 12.99
C ASN A 38 5.62 14.66 13.57
N LYS A 39 5.12 13.52 13.06
CA LYS A 39 3.95 12.79 13.60
C LYS A 39 4.28 11.97 14.85
N GLY A 40 5.55 11.88 15.24
CA GLY A 40 5.98 11.12 16.42
C GLY A 40 5.93 9.61 16.23
N LEU A 41 6.13 9.13 15.00
CA LEU A 41 6.19 7.69 14.71
C LEU A 41 7.50 7.09 15.24
N ASP A 42 7.39 5.95 15.91
CA ASP A 42 8.52 5.10 16.31
C ASP A 42 8.90 4.13 15.19
N VAL A 43 7.92 3.75 14.35
CA VAL A 43 8.06 2.75 13.28
C VAL A 43 7.31 3.22 12.03
N MET A 44 7.94 3.08 10.87
CA MET A 44 7.29 3.37 9.59
C MET A 44 7.66 2.34 8.51
N ALA A 45 6.82 2.24 7.48
CA ALA A 45 7.15 1.55 6.23
C ALA A 45 6.82 2.44 5.03
N ILE A 46 7.72 2.50 4.05
CA ILE A 46 7.39 2.97 2.70
C ILE A 46 6.90 1.75 1.93
N THR A 47 5.73 1.87 1.29
CA THR A 47 5.02 0.79 0.60
C THR A 47 4.55 1.24 -0.77
N ASP A 48 5.42 1.82 -1.56
CA ASP A 48 5.13 2.31 -2.90
C ASP A 48 4.50 1.23 -3.79
N HIS A 49 3.55 1.63 -4.64
CA HIS A 49 2.87 0.73 -5.56
C HIS A 49 3.84 0.09 -6.55
N ASP A 50 3.96 -1.25 -6.47
CA ASP A 50 4.78 -2.08 -7.35
C ASP A 50 6.24 -1.57 -7.47
N SER A 51 6.74 -0.84 -6.45
CA SER A 51 8.07 -0.23 -6.42
C SER A 51 8.77 -0.37 -5.08
N VAL A 52 10.09 -0.58 -5.14
CA VAL A 52 11.00 -0.58 -3.98
C VAL A 52 12.07 0.50 -4.10
N ASP A 53 11.95 1.38 -5.07
CA ASP A 53 13.01 2.33 -5.47
C ASP A 53 13.22 3.44 -4.43
N GLY A 54 12.29 3.63 -3.49
CA GLY A 54 12.37 4.58 -2.38
C GLY A 54 12.99 4.03 -1.10
N LEU A 55 13.19 2.71 -0.99
CA LEU A 55 13.50 2.06 0.28
C LEU A 55 14.88 2.42 0.81
N ASP A 56 15.93 2.39 -0.02
CA ASP A 56 17.30 2.69 0.43
C ASP A 56 17.43 4.16 0.90
N GLU A 57 16.79 5.09 0.19
CA GLU A 57 16.77 6.51 0.53
C GLU A 57 16.00 6.76 1.83
N GLY A 58 14.78 6.21 1.93
CA GLY A 58 13.93 6.33 3.10
C GLY A 58 14.55 5.71 4.35
N ARG A 59 15.11 4.49 4.23
CA ARG A 59 15.80 3.80 5.34
C ARG A 59 16.96 4.63 5.88
N LYS A 60 17.85 5.11 5.01
CA LYS A 60 19.01 5.90 5.40
C LYS A 60 18.60 7.16 6.17
N GLU A 61 17.50 7.80 5.77
CA GLU A 61 17.01 8.99 6.46
C GLU A 61 16.31 8.64 7.79
N ALA A 62 15.53 7.55 7.82
CA ALA A 62 14.89 7.07 9.04
C ALA A 62 15.91 6.70 10.14
N GLU A 63 17.02 6.06 9.76
CA GLU A 63 18.12 5.74 10.67
C GLU A 63 18.71 7.01 11.31
N LYS A 64 18.95 8.09 10.54
CA LYS A 64 19.45 9.36 11.08
C LYS A 64 18.48 9.99 12.08
N LEU A 65 17.18 9.86 11.85
CA LEU A 65 16.14 10.42 12.70
C LEU A 65 15.71 9.51 13.85
N GLY A 66 16.29 8.28 13.93
CA GLY A 66 15.98 7.31 14.98
C GLY A 66 14.60 6.69 14.87
N ILE A 67 14.04 6.59 13.64
CA ILE A 67 12.80 5.88 13.34
C ILE A 67 13.14 4.47 12.88
N LYS A 68 12.43 3.46 13.39
CA LYS A 68 12.54 2.09 12.89
C LYS A 68 11.89 1.97 11.52
N PHE A 69 12.65 1.57 10.54
CA PHE A 69 12.19 1.46 9.16
C PHE A 69 11.93 -0.01 8.79
N VAL A 70 10.76 -0.28 8.25
CA VAL A 70 10.37 -1.57 7.70
C VAL A 70 10.34 -1.45 6.18
N ASP A 71 11.10 -2.28 5.46
CA ASP A 71 11.03 -2.33 4.00
C ASP A 71 9.66 -2.80 3.57
N GLY A 72 9.02 -2.04 2.70
CA GLY A 72 7.67 -2.35 2.27
C GLY A 72 7.48 -2.21 0.76
N ILE A 73 6.38 -2.77 0.29
CA ILE A 73 5.84 -2.62 -1.06
C ILE A 73 4.33 -2.82 -0.99
N GLU A 74 3.56 -2.13 -1.82
CA GLU A 74 2.17 -2.45 -2.06
C GLU A 74 1.99 -3.00 -3.48
N LEU A 75 1.70 -4.29 -3.60
CA LEU A 75 1.42 -4.93 -4.89
C LEU A 75 -0.03 -4.70 -5.29
N SER A 76 -0.22 -4.06 -6.44
CA SER A 76 -1.54 -3.85 -7.06
C SER A 76 -2.00 -5.12 -7.74
N THR A 77 -3.06 -5.76 -7.24
CA THR A 77 -3.58 -7.01 -7.76
C THR A 77 -5.00 -6.89 -8.27
N PHE A 78 -5.44 -7.85 -9.04
CA PHE A 78 -6.80 -7.91 -9.56
C PHE A 78 -7.31 -9.36 -9.60
N SER A 79 -8.56 -9.52 -9.20
CA SER A 79 -9.34 -10.76 -9.37
C SER A 79 -10.71 -10.38 -9.94
N THR A 80 -11.78 -10.50 -9.18
CA THR A 80 -13.11 -9.94 -9.53
C THR A 80 -13.20 -8.44 -9.24
N CYS A 81 -12.31 -7.93 -8.41
CA CYS A 81 -12.12 -6.52 -8.11
C CYS A 81 -10.63 -6.25 -7.85
N GLU A 82 -10.27 -4.99 -7.71
CA GLU A 82 -8.92 -4.59 -7.31
C GLU A 82 -8.70 -4.93 -5.83
N ILE A 83 -7.56 -5.55 -5.52
CA ILE A 83 -7.16 -5.91 -4.16
C ILE A 83 -5.68 -5.59 -4.05
N HIS A 84 -5.27 -4.94 -2.97
CA HIS A 84 -3.87 -4.65 -2.76
C HIS A 84 -3.29 -5.57 -1.68
N VAL A 85 -2.03 -5.95 -1.87
CA VAL A 85 -1.29 -6.80 -0.94
C VAL A 85 0.00 -6.11 -0.54
N LEU A 86 0.12 -5.79 0.74
CA LEU A 86 1.34 -5.24 1.34
C LEU A 86 2.35 -6.36 1.55
N GLY A 87 3.58 -6.09 1.15
CA GLY A 87 4.72 -6.95 1.43
C GLY A 87 5.71 -6.23 2.32
N TYR A 88 6.18 -6.88 3.38
CA TYR A 88 7.15 -6.32 4.30
C TYR A 88 8.39 -7.20 4.42
N ASN A 89 9.55 -6.57 4.64
CA ASN A 89 10.84 -7.26 4.82
C ASN A 89 11.17 -8.27 3.72
N ILE A 90 10.79 -7.97 2.48
CA ILE A 90 11.15 -8.75 1.30
C ILE A 90 12.64 -8.57 1.04
N ASP A 91 13.31 -9.60 0.55
CA ASP A 91 14.67 -9.47 0.00
C ASP A 91 14.63 -8.70 -1.33
N TYR A 92 14.36 -7.39 -1.24
CA TYR A 92 14.13 -6.51 -2.39
C TYR A 92 15.40 -6.23 -3.22
N LYS A 93 16.58 -6.61 -2.72
CA LYS A 93 17.84 -6.52 -3.45
C LYS A 93 18.17 -7.79 -4.24
N ASN A 94 17.40 -8.84 -4.07
CA ASN A 94 17.55 -10.07 -4.82
C ASN A 94 17.32 -9.82 -6.32
N PRO A 95 18.28 -10.17 -7.20
CA PRO A 95 18.17 -9.89 -8.63
C PRO A 95 16.93 -10.51 -9.29
N ASP A 96 16.52 -11.71 -8.86
CA ASP A 96 15.34 -12.39 -9.39
C ASP A 96 14.06 -11.65 -8.97
N PHE A 97 14.00 -11.15 -7.72
CA PHE A 97 12.88 -10.31 -7.28
C PHE A 97 12.78 -9.03 -8.11
N VAL A 98 13.91 -8.36 -8.32
CA VAL A 98 13.96 -7.12 -9.12
C VAL A 98 13.48 -7.39 -10.55
N GLN A 99 13.87 -8.51 -11.15
CA GLN A 99 13.42 -8.91 -12.49
C GLN A 99 11.91 -9.19 -12.54
N GLU A 100 11.37 -9.93 -11.55
CA GLU A 100 9.93 -10.21 -11.48
C GLU A 100 9.12 -8.93 -11.24
N LEU A 101 9.61 -8.03 -10.39
CA LEU A 101 8.96 -6.74 -10.14
C LEU A 101 8.97 -5.84 -11.39
N ARG A 102 10.06 -5.89 -12.19
CA ARG A 102 10.13 -5.17 -13.46
C ARG A 102 9.02 -5.60 -14.42
N ALA A 103 8.76 -6.90 -14.53
CA ALA A 103 7.65 -7.39 -15.36
C ALA A 103 6.27 -6.84 -14.89
N VAL A 104 6.07 -6.66 -13.58
CA VAL A 104 4.86 -6.02 -13.03
C VAL A 104 4.80 -4.54 -13.43
N LYS A 105 5.91 -3.82 -13.32
CA LYS A 105 6.02 -2.40 -13.77
C LYS A 105 5.72 -2.25 -15.26
N ASP A 106 6.25 -3.12 -16.10
CA ASP A 106 6.03 -3.08 -17.56
C ASP A 106 4.55 -3.28 -17.92
N MET A 107 3.86 -4.23 -17.26
CA MET A 107 2.40 -4.38 -17.41
C MET A 107 1.63 -3.12 -17.03
N ARG A 108 2.07 -2.38 -16.00
CA ARG A 108 1.49 -1.10 -15.59
C ARG A 108 1.71 -0.03 -16.65
N LYS A 109 2.92 0.09 -17.20
CA LYS A 109 3.25 1.05 -18.26
C LYS A 109 2.39 0.83 -19.51
N ASP A 110 2.25 -0.41 -19.96
CA ASP A 110 1.42 -0.75 -21.10
C ASP A 110 -0.04 -0.34 -20.91
N ARG A 111 -0.59 -0.56 -19.70
CA ARG A 111 -1.92 -0.06 -19.36
C ARG A 111 -1.98 1.46 -19.42
N ASN A 112 -1.00 2.16 -18.86
CA ASN A 112 -0.97 3.61 -18.80
C ASN A 112 -0.96 4.23 -20.20
N LYS A 113 -0.16 3.69 -21.13
CA LYS A 113 -0.16 4.10 -22.54
C LYS A 113 -1.53 3.94 -23.21
N ARG A 114 -2.21 2.83 -22.96
CA ARG A 114 -3.56 2.61 -23.49
C ARG A 114 -4.59 3.55 -22.89
N ILE A 115 -4.48 3.89 -21.60
CA ILE A 115 -5.32 4.91 -20.96
C ILE A 115 -5.05 6.27 -21.62
N ALA A 116 -3.79 6.66 -21.81
CA ALA A 116 -3.42 7.91 -22.48
C ALA A 116 -4.06 8.04 -23.86
N GLN A 117 -3.97 6.99 -24.69
CA GLN A 117 -4.61 6.96 -26.01
C GLN A 117 -6.12 7.18 -25.93
N LYS A 118 -6.79 6.52 -24.98
CA LYS A 118 -8.24 6.73 -24.79
C LYS A 118 -8.58 8.14 -24.33
N LEU A 119 -7.79 8.72 -23.39
CA LEU A 119 -7.97 10.10 -22.95
C LEU A 119 -7.81 11.08 -24.12
N GLN A 120 -6.80 10.90 -24.97
CA GLN A 120 -6.63 11.71 -26.17
C GLN A 120 -7.83 11.61 -27.13
N THR A 121 -8.37 10.39 -27.33
CA THR A 121 -9.59 10.19 -28.16
C THR A 121 -10.82 10.92 -27.57
N LEU A 122 -10.84 11.14 -26.25
CA LEU A 122 -11.89 11.89 -25.55
C LEU A 122 -11.60 13.41 -25.49
N GLY A 123 -10.54 13.88 -26.16
CA GLY A 123 -10.12 15.29 -26.14
C GLY A 123 -9.50 15.73 -24.81
N ILE A 124 -9.01 14.78 -24.01
CA ILE A 124 -8.37 15.05 -22.72
C ILE A 124 -6.87 14.92 -22.90
N ASP A 125 -6.18 16.06 -22.79
CA ASP A 125 -4.71 16.14 -22.87
C ASP A 125 -4.16 16.50 -21.47
N ILE A 126 -3.29 15.65 -20.93
CA ILE A 126 -2.69 15.81 -19.60
C ILE A 126 -1.17 15.69 -19.69
N ASP A 127 -0.50 16.60 -19.00
CA ASP A 127 0.97 16.64 -18.92
C ASP A 127 1.47 15.58 -17.91
N ILE A 128 1.73 14.38 -18.43
CA ILE A 128 2.27 13.25 -17.66
C ILE A 128 3.23 12.43 -18.54
N ASP A 129 4.36 12.05 -17.98
CA ASP A 129 5.24 11.04 -18.56
C ASP A 129 4.71 9.63 -18.28
N PHE A 130 3.95 9.07 -19.20
CA PHE A 130 3.36 7.73 -19.11
C PHE A 130 4.38 6.59 -19.12
N ASP A 131 5.63 6.86 -19.48
CA ASP A 131 6.73 5.89 -19.48
C ASP A 131 7.46 5.83 -18.12
N SER A 132 7.20 6.78 -17.23
CA SER A 132 7.78 6.78 -15.89
C SER A 132 7.28 5.60 -15.05
N ASP A 133 8.19 4.98 -14.29
CA ASP A 133 7.89 3.83 -13.42
C ASP A 133 6.91 4.15 -12.30
N GLY A 134 6.94 5.40 -11.80
CA GLY A 134 6.10 5.84 -10.67
C GLY A 134 4.66 6.22 -11.05
N VAL A 135 4.30 6.26 -12.34
CA VAL A 135 2.99 6.75 -12.75
C VAL A 135 1.89 5.71 -12.56
N GLY A 136 0.82 6.14 -11.88
CA GLY A 136 -0.42 5.40 -11.71
C GLY A 136 -1.66 6.21 -12.11
N ARG A 137 -2.84 5.62 -11.96
CA ARG A 137 -4.10 6.31 -12.26
C ARG A 137 -4.35 7.52 -11.35
N MET A 138 -3.83 7.51 -10.13
CA MET A 138 -3.93 8.66 -9.22
C MET A 138 -3.17 9.87 -9.76
N ASN A 139 -1.96 9.65 -10.32
CA ASN A 139 -1.20 10.74 -10.97
C ASN A 139 -1.97 11.31 -12.17
N MET A 140 -2.60 10.44 -12.99
CA MET A 140 -3.45 10.87 -14.10
C MET A 140 -4.67 11.66 -13.60
N ALA A 141 -5.33 11.20 -12.53
CA ALA A 141 -6.46 11.91 -11.93
C ALA A 141 -6.06 13.30 -11.45
N ARG A 142 -4.92 13.43 -10.74
CA ARG A 142 -4.38 14.74 -10.32
C ARG A 142 -4.06 15.65 -11.50
N ALA A 143 -3.47 15.10 -12.57
CA ALA A 143 -3.18 15.88 -13.78
C ALA A 143 -4.46 16.34 -14.47
N MET A 144 -5.51 15.51 -14.51
CA MET A 144 -6.83 15.89 -15.05
C MET A 144 -7.46 17.01 -14.23
N VAL A 145 -7.36 16.96 -12.90
CA VAL A 145 -7.84 18.04 -12.01
C VAL A 145 -7.04 19.31 -12.25
N LYS A 146 -5.71 19.21 -12.30
CA LYS A 146 -4.82 20.37 -12.57
C LYS A 146 -5.12 21.03 -13.93
N ALA A 147 -5.45 20.21 -14.94
CA ALA A 147 -5.80 20.69 -16.28
C ALA A 147 -7.27 21.15 -16.41
N GLY A 148 -8.08 21.05 -15.34
CA GLY A 148 -9.46 21.52 -15.32
C GLY A 148 -10.49 20.56 -15.94
N TYR A 149 -10.13 19.33 -16.27
CA TYR A 149 -11.06 18.33 -16.81
C TYR A 149 -11.98 17.72 -15.76
N CYS A 150 -11.59 17.75 -14.51
CA CYS A 150 -12.36 17.25 -13.37
C CYS A 150 -12.20 18.18 -12.17
N LYS A 151 -13.23 18.24 -11.31
CA LYS A 151 -13.20 19.07 -10.08
C LYS A 151 -12.31 18.47 -8.98
N ASP A 152 -12.26 17.14 -8.93
CA ASP A 152 -11.49 16.36 -7.95
C ASP A 152 -11.09 15.00 -8.53
N THR A 153 -10.24 14.28 -7.81
CA THR A 153 -9.76 12.96 -8.23
C THR A 153 -10.87 11.91 -8.24
N SER A 154 -11.87 12.01 -7.36
CA SER A 154 -13.02 11.09 -7.35
C SER A 154 -13.78 11.16 -8.66
N GLU A 155 -14.09 12.38 -9.14
CA GLU A 155 -14.74 12.58 -10.42
C GLU A 155 -13.92 12.03 -11.59
N ALA A 156 -12.58 12.17 -11.55
CA ALA A 156 -11.69 11.61 -12.56
C ALA A 156 -11.78 10.08 -12.62
N PHE A 157 -11.85 9.42 -11.45
CA PHE A 157 -12.04 7.97 -11.39
C PHE A 157 -13.43 7.57 -11.86
N ASP A 158 -14.48 8.22 -11.39
CA ASP A 158 -15.87 7.87 -11.71
C ASP A 158 -16.16 7.99 -13.21
N LYS A 159 -15.66 9.05 -13.85
CA LYS A 159 -15.97 9.33 -15.26
C LYS A 159 -15.00 8.67 -16.25
N TYR A 160 -13.71 8.51 -15.89
CA TYR A 160 -12.67 8.18 -16.86
C TYR A 160 -11.77 7.01 -16.49
N LEU A 161 -11.26 6.91 -15.25
CA LEU A 161 -10.14 6.04 -14.90
C LEU A 161 -10.53 4.79 -14.12
N GLY A 162 -11.68 4.78 -13.46
CA GLY A 162 -12.17 3.65 -12.67
C GLY A 162 -12.62 2.48 -13.51
N VAL A 163 -12.88 1.34 -12.89
CA VAL A 163 -13.36 0.14 -13.57
C VAL A 163 -14.69 0.44 -14.29
N GLY A 164 -14.74 0.14 -15.58
CA GLY A 164 -15.91 0.41 -16.43
C GLY A 164 -16.06 1.85 -16.92
N ALA A 165 -15.20 2.80 -16.49
CA ALA A 165 -15.21 4.18 -16.94
C ALA A 165 -14.62 4.35 -18.36
N LYS A 166 -14.83 5.53 -18.97
CA LYS A 166 -14.58 5.78 -20.42
C LYS A 166 -13.16 5.47 -20.89
N ALA A 167 -12.14 5.82 -20.10
CA ALA A 167 -10.73 5.56 -20.44
C ALA A 167 -10.16 4.32 -19.72
N TYR A 168 -10.98 3.58 -18.99
CA TYR A 168 -10.54 2.35 -18.34
C TYR A 168 -9.93 1.38 -19.35
N CYS A 169 -8.79 0.82 -19.00
CA CYS A 169 -8.12 -0.23 -19.75
C CYS A 169 -7.88 -1.44 -18.87
N GLU A 170 -8.40 -2.56 -19.31
CA GLU A 170 -8.07 -3.84 -18.71
C GLU A 170 -6.62 -4.21 -19.04
N CYS A 171 -5.86 -4.69 -18.06
CA CYS A 171 -4.53 -5.24 -18.27
C CYS A 171 -4.33 -6.45 -17.40
N ARG A 172 -3.42 -7.32 -17.80
CA ARG A 172 -2.94 -8.38 -16.92
C ARG A 172 -2.31 -7.71 -15.68
N ARG A 173 -2.70 -8.18 -14.51
CA ARG A 173 -2.10 -7.83 -13.22
C ARG A 173 -1.84 -9.12 -12.46
N LEU A 174 -1.04 -9.03 -11.42
CA LEU A 174 -0.95 -10.12 -10.46
C LEU A 174 -2.34 -10.41 -9.88
N THR A 175 -2.65 -11.66 -9.67
CA THR A 175 -3.74 -12.04 -8.77
C THR A 175 -3.28 -11.90 -7.32
N PRO A 176 -4.19 -11.77 -6.34
CA PRO A 176 -3.81 -11.74 -4.92
C PRO A 176 -2.98 -12.96 -4.49
N VAL A 177 -3.24 -14.12 -5.08
CA VAL A 177 -2.45 -15.35 -4.83
C VAL A 177 -1.04 -15.24 -5.37
N GLU A 178 -0.86 -14.74 -6.59
CA GLU A 178 0.48 -14.50 -7.18
C GLU A 178 1.27 -13.49 -6.36
N ALA A 179 0.63 -12.42 -5.88
CA ALA A 179 1.29 -11.41 -5.03
C ALA A 179 1.75 -12.00 -3.68
N VAL A 180 0.89 -12.76 -3.00
CA VAL A 180 1.29 -13.44 -1.75
C VAL A 180 2.46 -14.39 -2.02
N LYS A 181 2.39 -15.21 -3.07
CA LYS A 181 3.48 -16.13 -3.44
C LYS A 181 4.79 -15.39 -3.74
N LEU A 182 4.72 -14.28 -4.47
CA LEU A 182 5.89 -13.45 -4.77
C LEU A 182 6.54 -12.94 -3.48
N ILE A 183 5.75 -12.33 -2.58
CA ILE A 183 6.25 -11.86 -1.28
C ILE A 183 6.87 -13.00 -0.48
N LYS A 184 6.21 -14.15 -0.41
CA LYS A 184 6.69 -15.31 0.36
C LYS A 184 7.94 -15.94 -0.24
N LYS A 185 8.05 -16.00 -1.57
CA LYS A 185 9.24 -16.51 -2.28
C LYS A 185 10.51 -15.78 -1.86
N TYR A 186 10.42 -14.49 -1.59
CA TYR A 186 11.55 -13.65 -1.19
C TYR A 186 11.55 -13.30 0.31
N GLY A 187 10.99 -14.19 1.14
CA GLY A 187 11.10 -14.17 2.60
C GLY A 187 10.25 -13.12 3.31
N GLY A 188 9.40 -12.40 2.58
CA GLY A 188 8.59 -11.32 3.11
C GLY A 188 7.39 -11.77 3.96
N PHE A 189 6.77 -10.79 4.59
CA PHE A 189 5.50 -10.87 5.31
C PHE A 189 4.41 -10.25 4.44
N ALA A 190 3.36 -11.02 4.11
CA ALA A 190 2.27 -10.58 3.25
C ALA A 190 1.03 -10.19 4.07
N SER A 191 0.45 -9.01 3.79
CA SER A 191 -0.76 -8.50 4.45
C SER A 191 -1.77 -7.97 3.43
N VAL A 192 -3.07 -8.24 3.60
CA VAL A 192 -4.11 -7.62 2.77
C VAL A 192 -4.29 -6.17 3.21
N ALA A 193 -4.18 -5.23 2.24
CA ALA A 193 -4.33 -3.80 2.46
C ALA A 193 -5.81 -3.38 2.52
N HIS A 194 -6.15 -2.37 3.33
CA HIS A 194 -7.43 -1.64 3.39
C HIS A 194 -8.66 -2.44 2.88
N PRO A 195 -8.98 -3.60 3.47
CA PRO A 195 -9.94 -4.57 2.94
C PRO A 195 -11.35 -4.00 2.70
N LYS A 196 -11.75 -2.97 3.45
CA LYS A 196 -13.05 -2.31 3.30
C LYS A 196 -13.22 -1.63 1.95
N LYS A 197 -12.14 -1.19 1.29
CA LYS A 197 -12.23 -0.54 -0.04
C LYS A 197 -12.82 -1.45 -1.11
N TYR A 198 -12.65 -2.76 -0.99
CA TYR A 198 -12.90 -3.68 -2.08
C TYR A 198 -13.91 -4.78 -1.75
N LEU A 199 -13.88 -5.26 -0.53
CA LEU A 199 -14.61 -6.45 -0.13
C LEU A 199 -15.25 -6.25 1.24
N LEU A 200 -16.54 -6.55 1.32
CA LEU A 200 -17.29 -6.65 2.57
C LEU A 200 -17.84 -8.06 2.70
N ASP A 201 -18.02 -8.50 3.94
CA ASP A 201 -18.71 -9.73 4.30
C ASP A 201 -18.00 -11.04 3.90
N LYS A 202 -18.78 -11.99 3.41
CA LYS A 202 -18.32 -13.35 3.05
C LYS A 202 -17.22 -13.36 1.98
N ARG A 203 -17.16 -12.38 1.09
CA ARG A 203 -16.12 -12.31 0.03
C ARG A 203 -14.74 -12.06 0.61
N LEU A 204 -14.61 -11.16 1.59
CA LEU A 204 -13.35 -10.94 2.30
C LEU A 204 -12.92 -12.20 3.05
N GLU A 205 -13.86 -12.86 3.72
CA GLU A 205 -13.58 -14.08 4.47
C GLU A 205 -13.07 -15.21 3.55
N LEU A 206 -13.70 -15.41 2.39
CA LEU A 206 -13.26 -16.39 1.39
C LEU A 206 -11.87 -16.05 0.84
N LEU A 207 -11.61 -14.78 0.56
CA LEU A 207 -10.31 -14.32 0.11
C LEU A 207 -9.22 -14.63 1.14
N LEU A 208 -9.42 -14.24 2.41
CA LEU A 208 -8.45 -14.47 3.47
C LEU A 208 -8.18 -15.97 3.69
N GLY A 209 -9.22 -16.79 3.68
CA GLY A 209 -9.11 -18.25 3.78
C GLY A 209 -8.31 -18.87 2.63
N GLY A 210 -8.55 -18.39 1.41
CA GLY A 210 -7.79 -18.79 0.23
C GLY A 210 -6.33 -18.36 0.28
N LEU A 211 -6.06 -17.08 0.58
CA LEU A 211 -4.71 -16.54 0.64
C LEU A 211 -3.88 -17.14 1.79
N LYS A 212 -4.53 -17.51 2.88
CA LYS A 212 -3.86 -18.17 4.02
C LYS A 212 -3.15 -19.45 3.61
N GLN A 213 -3.71 -20.21 2.68
CA GLN A 213 -3.11 -21.46 2.15
C GLN A 213 -1.79 -21.19 1.40
N PHE A 214 -1.59 -19.96 0.90
CA PHE A 214 -0.37 -19.54 0.20
C PHE A 214 0.58 -18.74 1.08
N GLY A 215 0.29 -18.62 2.39
CA GLY A 215 1.20 -18.00 3.35
C GLY A 215 0.88 -16.54 3.69
N LEU A 216 -0.37 -16.09 3.52
CA LEU A 216 -0.78 -14.77 4.04
C LEU A 216 -0.52 -14.69 5.54
N ASP A 217 0.16 -13.62 5.97
CA ASP A 217 0.57 -13.42 7.36
C ASP A 217 -0.30 -12.41 8.11
N GLY A 218 -0.86 -11.41 7.42
CA GLY A 218 -1.55 -10.29 8.06
C GLY A 218 -2.75 -9.74 7.29
N ILE A 219 -3.45 -8.83 7.96
CA ILE A 219 -4.53 -8.02 7.40
C ILE A 219 -4.48 -6.62 8.01
N GLU A 220 -4.69 -5.60 7.21
CA GLU A 220 -4.76 -4.22 7.68
C GLU A 220 -6.09 -3.99 8.41
N ILE A 221 -6.00 -3.74 9.73
CA ILE A 221 -7.13 -3.47 10.61
C ILE A 221 -7.22 -1.97 10.91
N ASN A 222 -6.07 -1.36 11.23
CA ASN A 222 -6.00 0.05 11.52
C ASN A 222 -5.80 0.84 10.21
N TYR A 223 -6.88 1.49 9.77
CA TYR A 223 -6.89 2.28 8.54
C TYR A 223 -7.86 3.46 8.70
N PRO A 224 -7.61 4.65 8.12
CA PRO A 224 -8.39 5.86 8.41
C PRO A 224 -9.90 5.73 8.18
N SER A 225 -10.35 5.03 7.15
CA SER A 225 -11.78 4.85 6.85
C SER A 225 -12.44 3.65 7.55
N HIS A 226 -11.69 2.88 8.33
CA HIS A 226 -12.26 1.77 9.10
C HIS A 226 -12.91 2.29 10.38
N THR A 227 -14.20 2.03 10.52
CA THR A 227 -14.94 2.28 11.77
C THR A 227 -14.51 1.29 12.86
N GLU A 228 -14.86 1.55 14.10
CA GLU A 228 -14.59 0.59 15.20
C GLU A 228 -15.27 -0.77 14.96
N GLN A 229 -16.47 -0.77 14.33
CA GLN A 229 -17.15 -2.01 13.94
C GLN A 229 -16.37 -2.77 12.86
N ASP A 230 -15.79 -2.09 11.87
CA ASP A 230 -14.91 -2.70 10.87
C ASP A 230 -13.68 -3.32 11.53
N LYS A 231 -13.02 -2.59 12.44
CA LYS A 231 -11.84 -3.08 13.16
C LYS A 231 -12.14 -4.34 13.99
N ILE A 232 -13.30 -4.36 14.67
CA ILE A 232 -13.76 -5.53 15.41
C ILE A 232 -14.03 -6.71 14.45
N ALA A 233 -14.70 -6.46 13.32
CA ALA A 233 -14.99 -7.50 12.34
C ALA A 233 -13.70 -8.07 11.72
N PHE A 234 -12.77 -7.21 11.30
CA PHE A 234 -11.48 -7.63 10.74
C PHE A 234 -10.60 -8.30 11.80
N GLY A 235 -10.66 -7.86 13.07
CA GLY A 235 -9.99 -8.51 14.20
C GLY A 235 -10.45 -9.96 14.38
N LYS A 236 -11.76 -10.23 14.32
CA LYS A 236 -12.31 -11.59 14.38
C LYS A 236 -11.84 -12.46 13.21
N LEU A 237 -11.77 -11.90 12.00
CA LEU A 237 -11.23 -12.60 10.83
C LEU A 237 -9.72 -12.88 11.00
N ALA A 238 -8.97 -11.91 11.52
CA ALA A 238 -7.55 -12.07 11.82
C ALA A 238 -7.33 -13.22 12.81
N GLU A 239 -8.08 -13.28 13.89
CA GLU A 239 -8.03 -14.40 14.86
C GLU A 239 -8.39 -15.73 14.21
N LYS A 240 -9.51 -15.79 13.47
CA LYS A 240 -9.97 -17.00 12.78
C LYS A 240 -8.92 -17.60 11.87
N TYR A 241 -8.23 -16.78 11.08
CA TYR A 241 -7.22 -17.21 10.13
C TYR A 241 -5.79 -17.11 10.65
N ARG A 242 -5.59 -16.81 11.93
CA ARG A 242 -4.27 -16.62 12.55
C ARG A 242 -3.41 -15.64 11.76
N LEU A 243 -4.00 -14.49 11.43
CA LEU A 243 -3.33 -13.36 10.78
C LEU A 243 -2.92 -12.34 11.84
N LEU A 244 -1.84 -11.61 11.58
CA LEU A 244 -1.40 -10.51 12.42
C LEU A 244 -2.05 -9.20 11.97
N PRO A 245 -2.49 -8.33 12.90
CA PRO A 245 -3.02 -7.03 12.58
C PRO A 245 -1.92 -6.10 12.09
N THR A 246 -2.11 -5.46 10.94
CA THR A 246 -1.29 -4.35 10.46
C THR A 246 -2.12 -3.07 10.41
N GLY A 247 -1.51 -1.96 10.02
CA GLY A 247 -2.21 -0.71 9.83
C GLY A 247 -1.33 0.35 9.20
N GLY A 248 -1.97 1.35 8.63
CA GLY A 248 -1.31 2.47 8.02
C GLY A 248 -2.29 3.52 7.53
N SER A 249 -1.74 4.69 7.19
CA SER A 249 -2.53 5.84 6.76
C SER A 249 -2.90 5.79 5.29
N ASP A 250 -2.16 5.03 4.49
CA ASP A 250 -2.22 5.11 3.03
C ASP A 250 -1.96 6.57 2.57
N TYR A 251 -0.91 7.17 3.19
CA TYR A 251 -0.54 8.56 2.97
C TYR A 251 0.10 8.75 1.61
N HIS A 252 -0.39 9.72 0.85
CA HIS A 252 0.11 10.06 -0.49
C HIS A 252 0.68 11.49 -0.58
N GLY A 253 0.78 12.18 0.57
CA GLY A 253 1.40 13.51 0.63
C GLY A 253 0.45 14.69 0.45
N ASP A 254 -0.76 14.51 -0.04
CA ASP A 254 -1.69 15.60 -0.39
C ASP A 254 -2.62 16.01 0.76
N GLU A 255 -2.76 15.16 1.77
CA GLU A 255 -3.62 15.40 2.91
C GLU A 255 -2.82 15.30 4.21
N ASP A 256 -3.10 16.20 5.16
CA ASP A 256 -2.55 16.08 6.51
C ASP A 256 -3.33 14.99 7.28
N LYS A 257 -3.14 13.73 6.88
CA LYS A 257 -3.72 12.60 7.59
C LYS A 257 -3.08 12.51 8.98
N ASN A 258 -3.85 12.88 10.00
CA ASN A 258 -3.42 12.70 11.38
C ASN A 258 -3.74 11.27 11.84
N PHE A 259 -3.07 10.30 11.20
CA PHE A 259 -3.25 8.89 11.48
C PHE A 259 -1.98 8.29 12.06
N VAL A 260 -2.10 7.75 13.24
CA VAL A 260 -1.05 7.02 13.97
C VAL A 260 -1.75 5.94 14.78
N TYR A 261 -1.23 4.73 14.81
CA TYR A 261 -1.80 3.65 15.60
C TYR A 261 -0.75 2.97 16.49
N ASP A 262 -1.24 2.28 17.52
CA ASP A 262 -0.39 1.47 18.40
C ASP A 262 -0.10 0.13 17.73
N LEU A 263 1.18 -0.13 17.42
CA LEU A 263 1.60 -1.35 16.74
C LEU A 263 1.40 -2.58 17.66
N ASP A 264 0.69 -3.59 17.15
CA ASP A 264 0.52 -4.86 17.87
C ASP A 264 1.89 -5.48 18.18
N PRO A 265 2.15 -5.90 19.43
CA PRO A 265 3.45 -6.44 19.82
C PRO A 265 3.88 -7.69 19.04
N ARG A 266 2.93 -8.51 18.58
CA ARG A 266 3.21 -9.70 17.77
C ARG A 266 3.67 -9.30 16.37
N THR A 267 3.02 -8.30 15.78
CA THR A 267 3.40 -7.69 14.50
C THR A 267 4.77 -7.02 14.62
N ALA A 268 4.98 -6.23 15.68
CA ALA A 268 6.28 -5.62 15.96
C ALA A 268 7.41 -6.64 16.02
N LYS A 269 7.22 -7.74 16.77
CA LYS A 269 8.19 -8.84 16.86
C LYS A 269 8.49 -9.48 15.51
N ARG A 270 7.55 -9.48 14.59
CA ARG A 270 7.69 -10.09 13.25
C ARG A 270 8.35 -9.17 12.24
N LEU A 271 8.07 -7.87 12.33
CA LEU A 271 8.51 -6.88 11.34
C LEU A 271 9.77 -6.11 11.72
N ILE A 272 9.99 -5.87 13.01
CA ILE A 272 11.15 -5.09 13.48
C ILE A 272 12.28 -6.05 13.81
N LYS A 273 13.37 -5.89 13.05
CA LYS A 273 14.62 -6.66 13.24
C LYS A 273 15.58 -5.92 14.15
#